data_2457c505f13b62326a3bb74e409e40f7
#
_entry.id   2457c505f13b62326a3bb74e409e40f7
#
_cell.length_a   1.000
_cell.length_b   1.000
_cell.length_c   1.000
_cell.angle_alpha   90.00
_cell.angle_beta   90.00
_cell.angle_gamma   90.00
#
_symmetry.space_group_name_H-M   'P 1'
#
loop_
_entity.id
_entity.type
_entity.pdbx_description
1 polymer ?
#
loop_
_entity_poly.entity_id
_entity_poly.type
_entity_poly.pdbx_seq_one_letter_code
_entity_poly.pdbx_strand_id
1 'polypeptide(L)'
;NYATIVVERGGMIDIQGTNTKPVVMTSSKAAGSRDRGDWGGLVICGKAVNNQGTDVQLEGFNNVSVNNTLGKFGGSDDKDNSGSIKYVRIEFAGLAFEPNKEV
;
A
#
# COMPACT_ATOMS: atom_id res chain seq x y z
N ASN A 1 -0.85 -16.10 -0.65
CA ASN A 1 0.27 -15.19 -0.86
C ASN A 1 -0.01 -13.84 -0.22
N TYR A 2 0.91 -13.37 0.63
CA TYR A 2 0.75 -12.12 1.39
C TYR A 2 1.55 -10.97 0.80
N ALA A 3 1.93 -11.03 -0.46
CA ALA A 3 2.74 -9.99 -1.08
C ALA A 3 2.04 -8.64 -1.01
N THR A 4 2.72 -7.64 -0.48
CA THR A 4 2.21 -6.27 -0.36
C THR A 4 3.39 -5.32 -0.53
N ILE A 5 3.19 -4.24 -1.26
CA ILE A 5 4.18 -3.18 -1.38
C ILE A 5 3.82 -2.09 -0.37
N VAL A 6 4.74 -1.79 0.54
CA VAL A 6 4.52 -0.76 1.55
C VAL A 6 5.60 0.31 1.43
N VAL A 7 5.17 1.55 1.20
CA VAL A 7 6.04 2.70 1.26
C VAL A 7 5.87 3.31 2.64
N GLU A 8 6.89 3.15 3.50
CA GLU A 8 6.85 3.68 4.87
C GLU A 8 7.05 5.19 4.88
N ARG A 9 6.73 5.80 6.02
CA ARG A 9 6.92 7.25 6.20
C ARG A 9 8.36 7.65 5.85
N GLY A 10 8.50 8.71 5.07
CA GLY A 10 9.79 9.19 4.58
C GLY A 10 10.26 8.49 3.32
N GLY A 11 9.65 7.38 2.94
CA GLY A 11 9.93 6.73 1.67
C GLY A 11 9.22 7.43 0.51
N MET A 12 9.68 7.16 -0.69
CA MET A 12 9.07 7.68 -1.92
C MET A 12 8.95 6.57 -2.94
N ILE A 13 7.85 6.58 -3.67
CA ILE A 13 7.64 5.66 -4.78
C ILE A 13 7.54 6.46 -6.08
N ASP A 14 8.13 5.95 -7.15
CA ASP A 14 8.05 6.59 -8.45
C ASP A 14 7.61 5.56 -9.49
N ILE A 15 6.39 5.70 -9.96
CA ILE A 15 5.80 4.78 -10.93
C ILE A 15 5.37 5.60 -12.15
N GLN A 16 6.02 5.37 -13.28
CA GLN A 16 5.79 6.15 -14.50
C GLN A 16 5.36 5.24 -15.65
N GLY A 17 4.08 5.00 -15.74
CA GLY A 17 3.48 4.36 -16.91
C GLY A 17 3.09 5.38 -17.98
N THR A 18 2.52 4.91 -19.08
CA THR A 18 1.96 5.74 -20.14
C THR A 18 0.54 5.27 -20.45
N ASN A 19 -0.22 6.08 -21.21
CA ASN A 19 -1.59 5.71 -21.54
C ASN A 19 -1.67 4.45 -22.43
N THR A 20 -0.61 4.12 -23.14
CA THR A 20 -0.55 2.90 -23.97
C THR A 20 0.20 1.76 -23.30
N LYS A 21 1.03 2.07 -22.29
CA LYS A 21 1.82 1.09 -21.54
C LYS A 21 1.74 1.40 -20.04
N PRO A 22 0.60 1.18 -19.42
CA PRO A 22 0.49 1.41 -17.97
C PRO A 22 1.34 0.40 -17.20
N VAL A 23 1.77 0.80 -16.01
CA VAL A 23 2.34 -0.15 -15.06
C VAL A 23 1.19 -0.97 -14.47
N VAL A 24 1.29 -2.28 -14.51
CA VAL A 24 0.23 -3.16 -14.00
C VAL A 24 0.76 -3.93 -12.80
N MET A 25 0.10 -3.75 -11.66
CA MET A 25 0.33 -4.51 -10.45
C MET A 25 -0.84 -5.47 -10.29
N THR A 26 -0.60 -6.76 -10.43
CA THR A 26 -1.67 -7.72 -10.55
C THR A 26 -1.32 -9.05 -9.88
N SER A 27 -2.25 -10.00 -9.97
CA SER A 27 -2.07 -11.35 -9.44
C SER A 27 -0.97 -12.12 -10.20
N SER A 28 -0.24 -12.96 -9.47
CA SER A 28 0.73 -13.89 -10.05
C SER A 28 0.07 -15.12 -10.67
N LYS A 29 -1.24 -15.28 -10.48
CA LYS A 29 -1.97 -16.41 -11.07
C LYS A 29 -2.19 -16.21 -12.57
N ALA A 30 -2.43 -17.29 -13.27
CA ALA A 30 -2.73 -17.25 -14.70
C ALA A 30 -4.02 -16.48 -14.98
N ALA A 31 -4.09 -15.86 -16.15
CA ALA A 31 -5.32 -15.18 -16.56
C ALA A 31 -6.49 -16.16 -16.55
N GLY A 32 -7.64 -15.71 -16.05
CA GLY A 32 -8.82 -16.55 -15.86
C GLY A 32 -8.88 -17.24 -14.50
N SER A 33 -7.78 -17.31 -13.78
CA SER A 33 -7.73 -17.89 -12.42
C SER A 33 -7.52 -16.84 -11.34
N ARG A 34 -7.50 -15.57 -11.72
CA ARG A 34 -7.24 -14.45 -10.81
C ARG A 34 -8.51 -14.03 -10.10
N ASP A 35 -8.38 -13.58 -8.86
CA ASP A 35 -9.50 -13.11 -8.06
C ASP A 35 -9.03 -12.06 -7.06
N ARG A 36 -9.98 -11.29 -6.54
CA ARG A 36 -9.70 -10.34 -5.45
C ARG A 36 -9.02 -11.06 -4.30
N GLY A 37 -8.12 -10.36 -3.62
CA GLY A 37 -7.40 -10.94 -2.50
C GLY A 37 -6.21 -11.83 -2.91
N ASP A 38 -5.85 -11.86 -4.19
CA ASP A 38 -4.69 -12.64 -4.64
C ASP A 38 -3.38 -12.07 -4.08
N TRP A 39 -3.36 -10.79 -3.73
CA TRP A 39 -2.24 -10.12 -3.09
C TRP A 39 -2.75 -8.95 -2.25
N GLY A 40 -1.86 -8.36 -1.44
CA GLY A 40 -2.25 -7.30 -0.52
C GLY A 40 -2.58 -5.97 -1.19
N GLY A 41 -1.73 -5.53 -2.08
CA GLY A 41 -1.89 -4.25 -2.73
C GLY A 41 -0.72 -3.31 -2.50
N LEU A 42 -0.98 -2.02 -2.69
CA LEU A 42 -0.01 -0.95 -2.51
C LEU A 42 -0.45 -0.06 -1.36
N VAL A 43 0.42 0.13 -0.39
CA VAL A 43 0.19 0.99 0.77
C VAL A 43 1.24 2.10 0.78
N ILE A 44 0.80 3.34 0.96
CA ILE A 44 1.69 4.49 1.06
C ILE A 44 1.39 5.23 2.36
N CYS A 45 2.37 5.30 3.24
CA CYS A 45 2.25 5.94 4.54
C CYS A 45 2.93 7.30 4.53
N GLY A 46 2.18 8.34 4.84
CA GLY A 46 2.68 9.71 4.84
C GLY A 46 2.93 10.26 6.23
N LYS A 47 3.54 11.44 6.28
CA LYS A 47 3.85 12.17 7.50
C LYS A 47 2.94 13.38 7.75
N ALA A 48 1.93 13.59 6.92
CA ALA A 48 1.06 14.74 7.04
C ALA A 48 0.17 14.64 8.29
N VAL A 49 -0.37 15.78 8.70
CA VAL A 49 -1.30 15.84 9.82
C VAL A 49 -2.59 15.12 9.44
N ASN A 50 -3.12 14.34 10.37
CA ASN A 50 -4.43 13.72 10.24
C ASN A 50 -5.20 13.87 11.56
N ASN A 51 -6.42 13.36 11.60
CA ASN A 51 -7.29 13.51 12.77
C ASN A 51 -7.13 12.43 13.83
N GLN A 52 -6.18 11.50 13.67
CA GLN A 52 -6.00 10.39 14.61
C GLN A 52 -4.71 10.45 15.41
N GLY A 53 -3.69 11.16 14.91
CA GLY A 53 -2.44 11.31 15.64
C GLY A 53 -1.22 11.25 14.75
N THR A 54 -0.05 11.29 15.40
CA THR A 54 1.23 11.39 14.70
C THR A 54 1.92 10.04 14.46
N ASP A 55 1.33 8.96 14.97
CA ASP A 55 1.94 7.62 14.89
C ASP A 55 0.82 6.57 14.89
N VAL A 56 0.01 6.58 13.84
CA VAL A 56 -1.19 5.76 13.75
C VAL A 56 -0.86 4.44 13.06
N GLN A 57 -1.30 3.33 13.65
CA GLN A 57 -1.13 2.01 13.06
C GLN A 57 -2.20 1.75 12.00
N LEU A 58 -1.78 1.39 10.80
CA LEU A 58 -2.69 1.00 9.74
C LEU A 58 -3.39 -0.31 10.12
N GLU A 59 -4.69 -0.38 9.83
CA GLU A 59 -5.50 -1.57 10.09
C GLU A 59 -4.92 -2.78 9.35
N GLY A 60 -4.87 -3.91 10.02
CA GLY A 60 -4.34 -5.14 9.44
C GLY A 60 -2.84 -5.33 9.59
N PHE A 61 -2.12 -4.32 10.07
CA PHE A 61 -0.65 -4.38 10.19
C PHE A 61 -0.16 -4.63 11.60
N ASN A 62 -1.05 -4.84 12.56
CA ASN A 62 -0.68 -4.99 13.96
C ASN A 62 0.24 -6.18 14.23
N ASN A 63 0.07 -7.26 13.47
CA ASN A 63 0.79 -8.52 13.69
C ASN A 63 1.80 -8.83 12.59
N VAL A 64 2.04 -7.92 11.67
CA VAL A 64 2.99 -8.15 10.57
C VAL A 64 4.26 -7.33 10.69
N SER A 65 4.32 -6.44 11.66
CA SER A 65 5.49 -5.57 11.89
C SER A 65 6.37 -6.15 12.98
N VAL A 66 7.64 -6.39 12.66
CA VAL A 66 8.60 -6.95 13.60
C VAL A 66 8.91 -5.97 14.74
N ASN A 67 8.96 -4.67 14.42
CA ASN A 67 9.35 -3.62 15.37
C ASN A 67 8.24 -2.59 15.59
N ASN A 68 7.00 -2.92 15.27
CA ASN A 68 5.86 -2.01 15.34
C ASN A 68 6.06 -0.72 14.55
N THR A 69 6.84 -0.78 13.47
CA THR A 69 7.10 0.38 12.62
C THR A 69 6.43 0.30 11.27
N LEU A 70 6.18 -0.92 10.77
CA LEU A 70 5.56 -1.12 9.47
C LEU A 70 4.09 -0.70 9.50
N GLY A 71 3.67 0.07 8.51
CA GLY A 71 2.28 0.48 8.38
C GLY A 71 1.87 1.61 9.30
N LYS A 72 2.81 2.31 9.91
CA LYS A 72 2.51 3.50 10.69
C LYS A 72 2.47 4.74 9.82
N PHE A 73 1.49 5.61 10.04
CA PHE A 73 1.35 6.84 9.30
C PHE A 73 1.00 8.00 10.23
N GLY A 74 1.05 9.21 9.67
CA GLY A 74 0.77 10.43 10.41
C GLY A 74 2.05 11.15 10.80
N GLY A 75 1.88 12.39 11.22
CA GLY A 75 2.99 13.25 11.58
C GLY A 75 2.55 14.70 11.64
N SER A 76 3.47 15.60 11.37
CA SER A 76 3.24 17.04 11.41
C SER A 76 3.75 17.78 10.17
N ASP A 77 4.08 17.06 9.11
CA ASP A 77 4.63 17.65 7.90
C ASP A 77 3.57 17.67 6.78
N ASP A 78 2.86 18.79 6.67
CA ASP A 78 1.82 18.97 5.65
C ASP A 78 2.39 19.09 4.23
N LYS A 79 3.70 19.19 4.08
CA LYS A 79 4.37 19.23 2.80
C LYS A 79 5.06 17.91 2.45
N ASP A 80 4.74 16.85 3.19
CA ASP A 80 5.29 15.54 2.93
C ASP A 80 4.96 15.09 1.51
N ASN A 81 5.92 14.44 0.86
CA ASN A 81 5.78 13.96 -0.50
C ASN A 81 6.23 12.50 -0.55
N SER A 82 5.31 11.63 -0.90
CA SER A 82 5.57 10.18 -0.99
C SER A 82 5.87 9.71 -2.42
N GLY A 83 6.00 10.63 -3.36
CA GLY A 83 6.41 10.29 -4.71
C GLY A 83 5.37 10.62 -5.78
N SER A 84 5.47 9.95 -6.90
CA SER A 84 4.63 10.18 -8.07
C SER A 84 4.14 8.87 -8.66
N ILE A 85 2.86 8.83 -9.02
CA ILE A 85 2.23 7.66 -9.63
C ILE A 85 1.47 8.13 -10.87
N LYS A 86 1.81 7.56 -12.04
CA LYS A 86 1.13 7.88 -13.30
C LYS A 86 0.84 6.61 -14.07
N TYR A 87 -0.41 6.49 -14.55
CA TYR A 87 -0.86 5.38 -15.39
C TYR A 87 -0.54 4.02 -14.77
N VAL A 88 -1.09 3.78 -13.60
CA VAL A 88 -0.95 2.52 -12.88
C VAL A 88 -2.30 1.84 -12.81
N ARG A 89 -2.30 0.53 -13.03
CA ARG A 89 -3.47 -0.32 -12.87
C ARG A 89 -3.20 -1.32 -11.75
N ILE A 90 -4.03 -1.32 -10.72
CA ILE A 90 -3.91 -2.22 -9.57
C ILE A 90 -5.09 -3.17 -9.63
N GLU A 91 -4.80 -4.47 -9.70
CA GLU A 91 -5.80 -5.50 -9.93
C GLU A 91 -5.68 -6.62 -8.91
N PHE A 92 -6.83 -7.17 -8.49
CA PHE A 92 -6.93 -8.37 -7.64
C PHE A 92 -6.24 -8.23 -6.30
N ALA A 93 -6.14 -7.01 -5.79
CA ALA A 93 -5.60 -6.72 -4.46
C ALA A 93 -6.66 -6.96 -3.38
N GLY A 94 -6.33 -6.64 -2.14
CA GLY A 94 -7.27 -6.68 -1.02
C GLY A 94 -7.20 -7.93 -0.17
N LEU A 95 -6.04 -8.60 -0.13
CA LEU A 95 -5.86 -9.74 0.77
C LEU A 95 -5.93 -9.26 2.22
N ALA A 96 -6.76 -9.91 3.02
CA ALA A 96 -6.84 -9.64 4.44
C ALA A 96 -5.72 -10.36 5.19
N PHE A 97 -4.95 -9.63 5.99
CA PHE A 97 -3.95 -10.22 6.90
C PHE A 97 -4.62 -10.82 8.13
N GLU A 98 -5.75 -10.27 8.53
CA GLU A 98 -6.60 -10.76 9.61
C GLU A 98 -8.05 -10.71 9.13
N PRO A 99 -8.97 -11.49 9.71
CA PRO A 99 -10.38 -11.44 9.32
C PRO A 99 -10.94 -10.02 9.36
N ASN A 100 -11.53 -9.58 8.26
CA ASN A 100 -12.11 -8.24 8.08
C ASN A 100 -11.09 -7.09 8.16
N LYS A 101 -9.81 -7.37 7.85
CA LYS A 101 -8.74 -6.36 7.88
C LYS A 101 -7.94 -6.41 6.59
N GLU A 102 -8.59 -6.06 5.52
CA GLU A 102 -8.01 -5.95 4.20
C GLU A 102 -7.10 -4.73 4.09
N VAL A 103 -6.12 -4.83 3.22
CA VAL A 103 -5.26 -3.71 2.87
C VAL A 103 -5.86 -2.93 1.71
#